data_064a765c4a45f891af85a6971a6b64f5
#
_entry.id   064a765c4a45f891af85a6971a6b64f5
#
_cell.length_a   1.000
_cell.length_b   1.000
_cell.length_c   1.000
_cell.angle_alpha   90.00
_cell.angle_beta   90.00
_cell.angle_gamma   90.00
#
_symmetry.space_group_name_H-M   'P 1'
#
loop_
_entity.id
_entity.type
_entity.pdbx_description
1 polymer ?
#
loop_
_entity_poly.entity_id
_entity_poly.type
_entity_poly.pdbx_seq_one_letter_code
_entity_poly.pdbx_strand_id
1 'polypeptide(L)'
;MNSVRSGHEATSPPYPRSLNSGLTSVPPLASADRGGNAGRMAHDTPFLAAAHALLGERGLTRDPELIEPWLTDWRGRFTGQALALASPASTAEVAALMRLCAEHRVPVVPQGGNSGMSGGATPDAGGGAILLSLRRMNAVRRIDPDAREAVCEAGVILQVLHEAAGREGMRFPLTLGGKGSATVGGLIATNAGGTQVLRHGSMRAQVLGLEAVLADGSVFDALVPLKKDNRGFDLKQLMIGSEGTLGIVTAATLALRPALADRAVLWAGLDSIGAARRLLLHVQGQAGDVLEGFEVLPRHCLDAVLAHVPGARAPLAGDHAWHALIELANETQDGEPLAEQAAALLESAFERGLLADGTIAANESQAEAFWTLREEISPAERAIGPAVQHDISVPVPRMADFVDAAVADVEARFAGTTGIAFGHLGDGNVHFHVLAPAGSERGAWEAEEGKAISAHVHDLVTRWGGSISAEHGIGQLKRDELARLGDPVQLAMMRAVKQALDPQGLLNPGKLLPSCD
;
A
#
# COMPACT_ATOMS: atom_id res chain seq x y z
N MET A 1 -24.90 -33.83 51.25
CA MET A 1 -25.69 -34.92 50.65
C MET A 1 -25.88 -34.56 49.15
N ASN A 2 -25.35 -35.44 48.28
CA ASN A 2 -25.59 -35.64 46.84
C ASN A 2 -25.38 -34.40 45.88
N SER A 3 -24.27 -34.29 45.22
CA SER A 3 -23.71 -34.92 43.99
C SER A 3 -24.72 -35.21 42.88
N VAL A 4 -24.67 -34.46 41.78
CA VAL A 4 -24.77 -35.03 40.41
C VAL A 4 -23.95 -34.15 39.45
N ARG A 5 -22.93 -34.76 38.85
CA ARG A 5 -22.25 -34.34 37.62
C ARG A 5 -23.11 -34.73 36.44
N SER A 6 -23.19 -33.91 35.42
CA SER A 6 -23.38 -34.41 34.06
C SER A 6 -22.72 -33.43 33.04
N GLY A 7 -21.65 -33.93 32.42
CA GLY A 7 -21.04 -33.32 31.27
C GLY A 7 -21.92 -33.52 30.03
N HIS A 8 -21.91 -32.53 29.16
CA HIS A 8 -22.31 -32.68 27.76
C HIS A 8 -21.17 -32.19 26.87
N GLU A 9 -20.39 -33.16 26.38
CA GLU A 9 -19.61 -33.00 25.16
C GLU A 9 -20.57 -32.88 23.97
N ALA A 10 -20.55 -31.73 23.29
CA ALA A 10 -21.22 -31.55 22.03
C ALA A 10 -20.23 -31.88 20.89
N THR A 11 -20.30 -33.09 20.39
CA THR A 11 -19.64 -33.52 19.15
C THR A 11 -20.39 -32.96 17.95
N SER A 12 -19.72 -32.16 17.15
CA SER A 12 -20.21 -31.72 15.83
C SER A 12 -20.11 -32.87 14.83
N PRO A 13 -21.13 -33.08 13.95
CA PRO A 13 -21.10 -34.14 12.96
C PRO A 13 -20.15 -33.79 11.78
N PRO A 14 -19.53 -34.79 11.13
CA PRO A 14 -18.66 -34.59 9.98
C PRO A 14 -19.44 -34.29 8.71
N TYR A 15 -18.97 -33.35 7.93
CA TYR A 15 -19.49 -33.06 6.57
C TYR A 15 -19.24 -34.25 5.63
N PRO A 16 -20.21 -34.63 4.79
CA PRO A 16 -20.02 -35.70 3.82
C PRO A 16 -19.16 -35.25 2.64
N ARG A 17 -18.14 -36.04 2.32
CA ARG A 17 -17.39 -35.98 1.07
C ARG A 17 -18.22 -36.59 -0.05
N SER A 18 -18.05 -36.03 -1.25
CA SER A 18 -18.42 -36.51 -2.59
C SER A 18 -19.81 -36.14 -3.09
N LEU A 19 -19.83 -35.18 -4.01
CA LEU A 19 -20.62 -35.27 -5.25
C LEU A 19 -19.76 -34.68 -6.38
N ASN A 20 -19.06 -35.57 -7.04
CA ASN A 20 -18.44 -35.34 -8.33
C ASN A 20 -19.48 -35.75 -9.38
N SER A 21 -19.99 -34.80 -10.20
CA SER A 21 -20.44 -35.07 -11.57
C SER A 21 -21.15 -33.84 -12.15
N GLY A 22 -20.65 -33.33 -13.27
CA GLY A 22 -21.43 -32.56 -14.23
C GLY A 22 -21.07 -31.09 -14.39
N LEU A 23 -19.81 -30.76 -14.55
CA LEU A 23 -19.45 -29.53 -15.25
C LEU A 23 -19.14 -29.90 -16.71
N THR A 24 -20.09 -29.56 -17.59
CA THR A 24 -19.90 -29.60 -19.04
C THR A 24 -18.73 -28.73 -19.43
N SER A 25 -17.76 -29.33 -20.10
CA SER A 25 -16.60 -28.67 -20.68
C SER A 25 -16.99 -27.52 -21.61
N VAL A 26 -16.64 -26.30 -21.24
CA VAL A 26 -16.59 -25.16 -22.16
C VAL A 26 -15.47 -25.45 -23.17
N PRO A 27 -15.72 -25.39 -24.49
CA PRO A 27 -14.67 -25.63 -25.47
C PRO A 27 -13.58 -24.57 -25.34
N PRO A 28 -12.29 -24.92 -25.57
CA PRO A 28 -11.21 -23.95 -25.53
C PRO A 28 -11.41 -22.93 -26.64
N LEU A 29 -11.40 -21.65 -26.28
CA LEU A 29 -11.31 -20.55 -27.23
C LEU A 29 -10.00 -20.71 -28.01
N ALA A 30 -10.12 -20.76 -29.33
CA ALA A 30 -9.01 -20.88 -30.26
C ALA A 30 -7.93 -19.84 -29.92
N SER A 31 -6.69 -20.32 -29.81
CA SER A 31 -5.50 -19.49 -29.69
C SER A 31 -5.46 -18.48 -30.82
N ALA A 32 -5.71 -17.20 -30.49
CA ALA A 32 -5.50 -16.11 -31.44
C ALA A 32 -3.99 -16.04 -31.70
N ASP A 33 -3.64 -16.37 -32.93
CA ASP A 33 -2.31 -16.30 -33.50
C ASP A 33 -1.69 -14.91 -33.22
N ARG A 34 -0.55 -14.86 -32.56
CA ARG A 34 0.20 -13.63 -32.33
C ARG A 34 0.86 -13.22 -33.64
N GLY A 35 0.06 -12.68 -34.55
CA GLY A 35 0.53 -12.04 -35.79
C GLY A 35 1.53 -10.95 -35.48
N GLY A 36 2.67 -11.01 -36.13
CA GLY A 36 3.85 -10.19 -35.89
C GLY A 36 3.61 -8.67 -36.03
N ASN A 37 4.56 -7.93 -35.54
CA ASN A 37 4.70 -6.48 -35.39
C ASN A 37 4.23 -5.59 -36.59
N ALA A 38 4.08 -6.16 -37.80
CA ALA A 38 3.64 -5.43 -38.99
C ALA A 38 2.13 -5.10 -39.04
N GLY A 39 1.27 -5.90 -38.37
CA GLY A 39 -0.18 -5.62 -38.30
C GLY A 39 -0.56 -4.55 -37.27
N ARG A 40 0.25 -4.32 -36.24
CA ARG A 40 0.02 -3.34 -35.18
C ARG A 40 0.23 -1.89 -35.63
N MET A 41 1.23 -1.62 -36.50
CA MET A 41 1.53 -0.26 -36.96
C MET A 41 0.41 0.36 -37.83
N ALA A 42 -0.42 -0.45 -38.50
CA ALA A 42 -1.51 0.03 -39.34
C ALA A 42 -2.76 0.48 -38.55
N HIS A 43 -2.94 -0.04 -37.31
CA HIS A 43 -4.08 0.34 -36.44
C HIS A 43 -3.81 1.58 -35.57
N ASP A 44 -2.54 1.96 -35.36
CA ASP A 44 -2.15 3.05 -34.46
C ASP A 44 -2.54 4.43 -35.00
N THR A 45 -2.45 4.65 -36.31
CA THR A 45 -2.61 5.98 -36.92
C THR A 45 -4.01 6.55 -36.76
N PRO A 46 -5.14 5.84 -37.03
CA PRO A 46 -6.49 6.35 -36.82
C PRO A 46 -6.80 6.62 -35.34
N PHE A 47 -6.40 5.74 -34.44
CA PHE A 47 -6.58 5.91 -33.00
C PHE A 47 -5.85 7.15 -32.50
N LEU A 48 -4.55 7.27 -32.82
CA LEU A 48 -3.72 8.39 -32.37
C LEU A 48 -4.20 9.73 -32.94
N ALA A 49 -4.68 9.76 -34.18
CA ALA A 49 -5.27 10.94 -34.76
C ALA A 49 -6.56 11.36 -34.03
N ALA A 50 -7.45 10.42 -33.73
CA ALA A 50 -8.67 10.66 -32.96
C ALA A 50 -8.37 11.09 -31.51
N ALA A 51 -7.42 10.45 -30.86
CA ALA A 51 -7.00 10.80 -29.51
C ALA A 51 -6.36 12.20 -29.46
N HIS A 52 -5.56 12.56 -30.46
CA HIS A 52 -5.01 13.91 -30.59
C HIS A 52 -6.09 14.97 -30.86
N ALA A 53 -7.06 14.67 -31.71
CA ALA A 53 -8.20 15.57 -31.95
C ALA A 53 -9.04 15.79 -30.67
N LEU A 54 -9.17 14.76 -29.83
CA LEU A 54 -9.89 14.81 -28.56
C LEU A 54 -9.15 15.63 -27.49
N LEU A 55 -7.85 15.37 -27.30
CA LEU A 55 -7.09 15.86 -26.15
C LEU A 55 -6.23 17.09 -26.47
N GLY A 56 -5.97 17.34 -27.74
CA GLY A 56 -5.06 18.39 -28.22
C GLY A 56 -3.60 18.16 -27.84
N GLU A 57 -2.73 19.07 -28.24
CA GLU A 57 -1.27 18.96 -28.02
C GLU A 57 -0.87 18.92 -26.52
N ARG A 58 -1.64 19.59 -25.65
CA ARG A 58 -1.39 19.55 -24.18
C ARG A 58 -1.82 18.24 -23.54
N GLY A 59 -2.73 17.51 -24.18
CA GLY A 59 -3.34 16.30 -23.64
C GLY A 59 -2.79 15.01 -24.23
N LEU A 60 -2.07 15.05 -25.36
CA LEU A 60 -1.45 13.86 -25.95
C LEU A 60 -0.06 14.21 -26.49
N THR A 61 0.96 13.47 -26.06
CA THR A 61 2.31 13.56 -26.64
C THR A 61 2.79 12.20 -27.13
N ARG A 62 3.52 12.22 -28.24
CA ARG A 62 4.23 11.08 -28.82
C ARG A 62 5.74 11.30 -28.81
N ASP A 63 6.20 12.43 -28.30
CA ASP A 63 7.60 12.76 -28.20
C ASP A 63 8.29 11.80 -27.24
N PRO A 64 9.25 10.98 -27.71
CA PRO A 64 9.94 10.01 -26.86
C PRO A 64 10.66 10.65 -25.67
N GLU A 65 11.23 11.84 -25.82
CA GLU A 65 11.95 12.52 -24.74
C GLU A 65 11.01 12.96 -23.61
N LEU A 66 9.75 13.31 -23.95
CA LEU A 66 8.72 13.68 -22.98
C LEU A 66 8.05 12.47 -22.33
N ILE A 67 8.07 11.30 -22.97
CA ILE A 67 7.46 10.07 -22.46
C ILE A 67 8.45 9.27 -21.63
N GLU A 68 9.73 9.27 -21.96
CA GLU A 68 10.77 8.44 -21.34
C GLU A 68 10.74 8.46 -19.79
N PRO A 69 10.62 9.61 -19.09
CA PRO A 69 10.59 9.66 -17.63
C PRO A 69 9.39 8.90 -17.00
N TRP A 70 8.36 8.58 -17.78
CA TRP A 70 7.15 7.89 -17.33
C TRP A 70 7.17 6.39 -17.57
N LEU A 71 8.16 5.88 -18.32
CA LEU A 71 8.23 4.49 -18.75
C LEU A 71 8.91 3.57 -17.74
N THR A 72 9.61 4.12 -16.76
CA THR A 72 10.34 3.35 -15.76
C THR A 72 9.72 3.56 -14.38
N ASP A 73 9.56 2.48 -13.61
CA ASP A 73 9.08 2.57 -12.25
C ASP A 73 10.09 3.26 -11.31
N TRP A 74 9.61 3.76 -10.17
CA TRP A 74 10.42 4.52 -9.22
C TRP A 74 11.69 3.78 -8.76
N ARG A 75 11.69 2.44 -8.74
CA ARG A 75 12.85 1.63 -8.35
C ARG A 75 13.75 1.23 -9.51
N GLY A 76 13.39 1.55 -10.76
CA GLY A 76 14.14 1.14 -11.95
C GLY A 76 14.09 -0.36 -12.24
N ARG A 77 13.10 -1.08 -11.69
CA ARG A 77 12.95 -2.54 -11.88
C ARG A 77 12.21 -2.89 -13.15
N PHE A 78 11.26 -2.05 -13.52
CA PHE A 78 10.39 -2.24 -14.68
C PHE A 78 10.52 -1.04 -15.60
N THR A 79 10.83 -1.30 -16.85
CA THR A 79 10.84 -0.31 -17.93
C THR A 79 10.01 -0.85 -19.08
N GLY A 80 9.08 -0.05 -19.56
CA GLY A 80 8.19 -0.42 -20.65
C GLY A 80 8.21 0.55 -21.81
N GLN A 81 7.20 0.45 -22.67
CA GLN A 81 6.98 1.32 -23.82
C GLN A 81 5.50 1.69 -23.92
N ALA A 82 5.21 2.83 -24.52
CA ALA A 82 3.84 3.28 -24.74
C ALA A 82 3.67 3.88 -26.14
N LEU A 83 2.45 3.78 -26.69
CA LEU A 83 2.07 4.43 -27.97
C LEU A 83 2.13 5.95 -27.88
N ALA A 84 1.69 6.48 -26.75
CA ALA A 84 1.68 7.89 -26.41
C ALA A 84 1.42 8.06 -24.91
N LEU A 85 1.72 9.25 -24.38
CA LEU A 85 1.31 9.70 -23.05
C LEU A 85 0.07 10.59 -23.22
N ALA A 86 -1.07 10.12 -22.70
CA ALA A 86 -2.31 10.88 -22.62
C ALA A 86 -2.43 11.56 -21.25
N SER A 87 -2.79 12.82 -21.23
CA SER A 87 -2.98 13.62 -20.03
C SER A 87 -4.31 14.40 -20.13
N PRO A 88 -5.45 13.73 -19.91
CA PRO A 88 -6.77 14.37 -19.91
C PRO A 88 -6.89 15.39 -18.78
N ALA A 89 -7.74 16.40 -18.96
CA ALA A 89 -7.98 17.47 -17.98
C ALA A 89 -9.35 17.37 -17.29
N SER A 90 -10.17 16.38 -17.67
CA SER A 90 -11.50 16.19 -17.10
C SER A 90 -11.96 14.74 -17.18
N THR A 91 -12.90 14.35 -16.32
CA THR A 91 -13.58 13.05 -16.38
C THR A 91 -14.22 12.79 -17.74
N ALA A 92 -14.76 13.83 -18.38
CA ALA A 92 -15.35 13.74 -19.72
C ALA A 92 -14.28 13.37 -20.78
N GLU A 93 -13.08 13.94 -20.70
CA GLU A 93 -11.97 13.59 -21.59
C GLU A 93 -11.47 12.17 -21.32
N VAL A 94 -11.38 11.73 -20.06
CA VAL A 94 -11.05 10.34 -19.71
C VAL A 94 -12.09 9.38 -20.30
N ALA A 95 -13.38 9.67 -20.11
CA ALA A 95 -14.48 8.86 -20.63
C ALA A 95 -14.47 8.77 -22.16
N ALA A 96 -14.22 9.89 -22.85
CA ALA A 96 -14.12 9.90 -24.30
C ALA A 96 -12.89 9.13 -24.81
N LEU A 97 -11.75 9.27 -24.14
CA LEU A 97 -10.54 8.50 -24.46
C LEU A 97 -10.77 6.99 -24.26
N MET A 98 -11.43 6.60 -23.17
CA MET A 98 -11.74 5.18 -22.91
C MET A 98 -12.66 4.59 -23.99
N ARG A 99 -13.66 5.34 -24.47
CA ARG A 99 -14.48 4.89 -25.62
C ARG A 99 -13.64 4.67 -26.88
N LEU A 100 -12.71 5.57 -27.18
CA LEU A 100 -11.78 5.39 -28.31
C LEU A 100 -10.88 4.15 -28.09
N CYS A 101 -10.38 3.97 -26.88
CA CYS A 101 -9.59 2.79 -26.54
C CYS A 101 -10.39 1.50 -26.72
N ALA A 102 -11.66 1.47 -26.31
CA ALA A 102 -12.55 0.32 -26.49
C ALA A 102 -12.85 0.04 -27.96
N GLU A 103 -13.11 1.06 -28.77
CA GLU A 103 -13.36 0.96 -30.21
C GLU A 103 -12.15 0.37 -30.96
N HIS A 104 -10.95 0.87 -30.64
CA HIS A 104 -9.72 0.47 -31.29
C HIS A 104 -8.97 -0.68 -30.58
N ARG A 105 -9.49 -1.18 -29.46
CA ARG A 105 -8.87 -2.22 -28.60
C ARG A 105 -7.45 -1.85 -28.16
N VAL A 106 -7.25 -0.59 -27.79
CA VAL A 106 -5.97 -0.08 -27.29
C VAL A 106 -5.96 -0.17 -25.76
N PRO A 107 -5.03 -0.92 -25.15
CA PRO A 107 -4.92 -0.99 -23.70
C PRO A 107 -4.51 0.34 -23.08
N VAL A 108 -4.87 0.53 -21.82
CA VAL A 108 -4.57 1.75 -21.06
C VAL A 108 -3.86 1.37 -19.75
N VAL A 109 -2.73 2.02 -19.51
CA VAL A 109 -2.00 1.92 -18.23
C VAL A 109 -2.18 3.25 -17.48
N PRO A 110 -3.02 3.31 -16.44
CA PRO A 110 -3.18 4.51 -15.65
C PRO A 110 -1.97 4.72 -14.74
N GLN A 111 -1.49 5.96 -14.69
CA GLN A 111 -0.36 6.35 -13.86
C GLN A 111 -0.66 7.63 -13.08
N GLY A 112 -0.49 7.58 -11.76
CA GLY A 112 -0.49 8.74 -10.88
C GLY A 112 0.90 9.37 -10.78
N GLY A 113 1.44 9.47 -9.56
CA GLY A 113 2.76 10.04 -9.30
C GLY A 113 3.94 9.12 -9.58
N ASN A 114 3.74 7.93 -10.11
CA ASN A 114 4.76 6.90 -10.37
C ASN A 114 5.63 6.55 -9.13
N SER A 115 5.07 6.68 -7.94
CA SER A 115 5.74 6.39 -6.65
C SER A 115 5.54 4.95 -6.18
N GLY A 116 4.79 4.13 -6.93
CA GLY A 116 4.47 2.76 -6.57
C GLY A 116 5.69 1.84 -6.60
N MET A 117 5.68 0.81 -5.73
CA MET A 117 6.82 -0.07 -5.47
C MET A 117 6.75 -1.42 -6.22
N SER A 118 5.59 -1.73 -6.83
CA SER A 118 5.31 -3.05 -7.45
C SER A 118 5.16 -3.00 -8.98
N GLY A 119 5.54 -1.88 -9.63
CA GLY A 119 5.45 -1.72 -11.08
C GLY A 119 4.01 -1.66 -11.62
N GLY A 120 3.01 -1.36 -10.78
CA GLY A 120 1.59 -1.32 -11.15
C GLY A 120 1.24 -0.22 -12.17
N ALA A 121 2.00 0.86 -12.19
CA ALA A 121 1.78 2.00 -13.09
C ALA A 121 2.71 2.03 -14.32
N THR A 122 3.54 1.00 -14.50
CA THR A 122 4.53 0.94 -15.60
C THR A 122 3.99 0.08 -16.75
N PRO A 123 4.01 0.55 -18.00
CA PRO A 123 3.57 -0.24 -19.15
C PRO A 123 4.45 -1.46 -19.38
N ASP A 124 4.01 -2.39 -20.20
CA ASP A 124 4.83 -3.52 -20.64
C ASP A 124 5.82 -3.11 -21.75
N ALA A 125 6.73 -4.02 -22.09
CA ALA A 125 7.71 -3.80 -23.16
C ALA A 125 7.10 -3.86 -24.58
N GLY A 126 5.83 -4.24 -24.71
CA GLY A 126 5.17 -4.43 -25.99
C GLY A 126 4.79 -3.12 -26.71
N GLY A 127 4.75 -1.99 -26.01
CA GLY A 127 4.52 -0.66 -26.57
C GLY A 127 3.13 -0.43 -27.19
N GLY A 128 2.18 -1.34 -26.97
CA GLY A 128 0.84 -1.25 -27.56
C GLY A 128 -0.19 -0.51 -26.71
N ALA A 129 0.17 -0.01 -25.55
CA ALA A 129 -0.73 0.65 -24.62
C ALA A 129 -0.58 2.18 -24.64
N ILE A 130 -1.66 2.90 -24.35
CA ILE A 130 -1.60 4.30 -23.93
C ILE A 130 -1.20 4.36 -22.46
N LEU A 131 -0.21 5.21 -22.15
CA LEU A 131 0.07 5.62 -20.79
C LEU A 131 -0.83 6.81 -20.43
N LEU A 132 -1.70 6.65 -19.43
CA LEU A 132 -2.68 7.67 -19.05
C LEU A 132 -2.30 8.31 -17.72
N SER A 133 -1.88 9.58 -17.77
CA SER A 133 -1.53 10.36 -16.59
C SER A 133 -2.63 11.35 -16.22
N LEU A 134 -3.10 11.31 -14.98
CA LEU A 134 -4.11 12.23 -14.47
C LEU A 134 -3.53 13.53 -13.89
N ARG A 135 -2.26 13.84 -14.16
CA ARG A 135 -1.55 15.03 -13.64
C ARG A 135 -2.23 16.37 -13.89
N ARG A 136 -3.07 16.47 -14.93
CA ARG A 136 -3.84 17.69 -15.25
C ARG A 136 -5.15 17.79 -14.47
N MET A 137 -5.60 16.70 -13.87
CA MET A 137 -6.77 16.65 -12.99
C MET A 137 -6.29 16.75 -11.53
N ASN A 138 -5.83 17.94 -11.13
CA ASN A 138 -5.12 18.16 -9.87
C ASN A 138 -5.78 19.24 -8.99
N ALA A 139 -7.06 19.51 -9.17
CA ALA A 139 -7.78 20.47 -8.36
C ALA A 139 -8.28 19.83 -7.05
N VAL A 140 -8.05 20.51 -5.93
CA VAL A 140 -8.82 20.34 -4.71
C VAL A 140 -10.12 21.12 -4.94
N ARG A 141 -11.19 20.40 -5.32
CA ARG A 141 -12.45 21.03 -5.74
C ARG A 141 -13.18 21.72 -4.58
N ARG A 142 -13.08 21.16 -3.37
CA ARG A 142 -13.72 21.68 -2.17
C ARG A 142 -13.05 21.12 -0.92
N ILE A 143 -12.93 21.94 0.12
CA ILE A 143 -12.72 21.51 1.49
C ILE A 143 -13.90 22.04 2.30
N ASP A 144 -14.47 21.19 3.13
CA ASP A 144 -15.61 21.49 3.98
C ASP A 144 -15.26 21.07 5.42
N PRO A 145 -14.83 22.01 6.27
CA PRO A 145 -14.46 21.72 7.65
C PRO A 145 -15.64 21.25 8.49
N ASP A 146 -16.86 21.76 8.23
CA ASP A 146 -18.06 21.38 8.97
C ASP A 146 -18.49 19.94 8.68
N ALA A 147 -18.42 19.55 7.40
CA ALA A 147 -18.66 18.16 6.98
C ALA A 147 -17.44 17.25 7.25
N ARG A 148 -16.26 17.83 7.48
CA ARG A 148 -14.96 17.15 7.59
C ARG A 148 -14.63 16.36 6.33
N GLU A 149 -14.75 17.00 5.17
CA GLU A 149 -14.59 16.39 3.86
C GLU A 149 -13.73 17.24 2.93
N ALA A 150 -12.99 16.56 2.04
CA ALA A 150 -12.36 17.17 0.87
C ALA A 150 -12.81 16.46 -0.39
N VAL A 151 -13.16 17.22 -1.44
CA VAL A 151 -13.38 16.68 -2.79
C VAL A 151 -12.17 17.01 -3.64
N CYS A 152 -11.45 15.97 -4.05
CA CYS A 152 -10.19 16.08 -4.78
C CYS A 152 -10.25 15.34 -6.11
N GLU A 153 -9.63 15.92 -7.13
CA GLU A 153 -9.33 15.19 -8.35
C GLU A 153 -8.19 14.18 -8.14
N ALA A 154 -8.17 13.12 -8.96
CA ALA A 154 -7.27 12.00 -8.76
C ALA A 154 -5.77 12.33 -8.91
N GLY A 155 -5.42 13.39 -9.66
CA GLY A 155 -4.05 13.86 -9.82
C GLY A 155 -3.56 14.82 -8.73
N VAL A 156 -4.38 15.14 -7.71
CA VAL A 156 -3.94 15.92 -6.55
C VAL A 156 -2.84 15.16 -5.82
N ILE A 157 -1.69 15.82 -5.61
CA ILE A 157 -0.57 15.27 -4.85
C ILE A 157 -0.92 15.30 -3.35
N LEU A 158 -0.55 14.26 -2.59
CA LEU A 158 -0.85 14.12 -1.18
C LEU A 158 -0.36 15.33 -0.36
N GLN A 159 0.83 15.83 -0.62
CA GLN A 159 1.37 17.03 0.01
C GLN A 159 0.47 18.26 -0.22
N VAL A 160 -0.05 18.43 -1.44
CA VAL A 160 -0.97 19.53 -1.78
C VAL A 160 -2.29 19.41 -1.02
N LEU A 161 -2.80 18.18 -0.85
CA LEU A 161 -3.99 17.93 -0.02
C LEU A 161 -3.73 18.28 1.45
N HIS A 162 -2.58 17.88 2.02
CA HIS A 162 -2.22 18.23 3.39
C HIS A 162 -2.16 19.76 3.59
N GLU A 163 -1.51 20.48 2.67
CA GLU A 163 -1.41 21.92 2.73
C GLU A 163 -2.78 22.62 2.59
N ALA A 164 -3.62 22.11 1.69
CA ALA A 164 -4.94 22.67 1.48
C ALA A 164 -5.86 22.44 2.71
N ALA A 165 -5.85 21.24 3.28
CA ALA A 165 -6.58 20.92 4.49
C ALA A 165 -6.07 21.74 5.68
N GLY A 166 -4.74 21.90 5.83
CA GLY A 166 -4.13 22.66 6.91
C GLY A 166 -4.52 24.13 6.93
N ARG A 167 -4.73 24.76 5.77
CA ARG A 167 -5.23 26.15 5.69
C ARG A 167 -6.63 26.33 6.28
N GLU A 168 -7.42 25.26 6.30
CA GLU A 168 -8.78 25.22 6.85
C GLU A 168 -8.84 24.60 8.26
N GLY A 169 -7.68 24.45 8.95
CA GLY A 169 -7.62 23.86 10.29
C GLY A 169 -7.92 22.36 10.31
N MET A 170 -7.75 21.69 9.17
CA MET A 170 -8.01 20.26 9.01
C MET A 170 -6.74 19.50 8.63
N ARG A 171 -6.75 18.18 8.77
CA ARG A 171 -5.72 17.27 8.25
C ARG A 171 -6.34 16.10 7.48
N PHE A 172 -5.62 15.57 6.51
CA PHE A 172 -5.90 14.27 5.92
C PHE A 172 -5.03 13.22 6.65
N PRO A 173 -5.63 12.24 7.35
CA PRO A 173 -4.89 11.38 8.27
C PRO A 173 -4.26 10.18 7.55
N LEU A 174 -3.43 10.45 6.56
CA LEU A 174 -2.60 9.46 5.86
C LEU A 174 -1.28 10.12 5.45
N THR A 175 -0.18 9.62 5.96
CA THR A 175 1.18 10.10 5.65
C THR A 175 2.06 8.91 5.28
N LEU A 176 2.86 9.09 4.24
CA LEU A 176 3.85 8.11 3.77
C LEU A 176 5.06 8.82 3.13
N GLY A 177 6.18 8.13 3.00
CA GLY A 177 7.43 8.70 2.49
C GLY A 177 7.33 9.28 1.07
N GLY A 178 6.36 8.84 0.26
CA GLY A 178 6.13 9.32 -1.11
C GLY A 178 5.18 10.53 -1.23
N LYS A 179 4.83 11.22 -0.14
CA LYS A 179 3.81 12.30 -0.11
C LYS A 179 4.01 13.41 -1.13
N GLY A 180 5.26 13.70 -1.52
CA GLY A 180 5.58 14.74 -2.50
C GLY A 180 5.26 14.38 -3.96
N SER A 181 4.95 13.12 -4.25
CA SER A 181 4.63 12.65 -5.61
C SER A 181 3.39 11.75 -5.68
N ALA A 182 3.06 11.03 -4.61
CA ALA A 182 1.87 10.20 -4.54
C ALA A 182 0.61 11.03 -4.79
N THR A 183 -0.29 10.54 -5.65
CA THR A 183 -1.53 11.23 -6.00
C THR A 183 -2.74 10.55 -5.38
N VAL A 184 -3.81 11.29 -5.14
CA VAL A 184 -5.07 10.78 -4.58
C VAL A 184 -5.56 9.54 -5.32
N GLY A 185 -5.60 9.57 -6.67
CA GLY A 185 -6.01 8.41 -7.47
C GLY A 185 -5.07 7.21 -7.33
N GLY A 186 -3.77 7.44 -7.21
CA GLY A 186 -2.78 6.38 -6.97
C GLY A 186 -2.94 5.74 -5.59
N LEU A 187 -3.13 6.55 -4.54
CA LEU A 187 -3.38 6.10 -3.17
C LEU A 187 -4.65 5.25 -3.08
N ILE A 188 -5.72 5.67 -3.76
CA ILE A 188 -6.98 4.90 -3.85
C ILE A 188 -6.75 3.59 -4.59
N ALA A 189 -6.09 3.64 -5.76
CA ALA A 189 -5.88 2.47 -6.60
C ALA A 189 -5.08 1.36 -5.90
N THR A 190 -4.15 1.72 -5.01
CA THR A 190 -3.34 0.76 -4.22
C THR A 190 -3.90 0.49 -2.83
N ASN A 191 -4.97 1.17 -2.42
CA ASN A 191 -5.45 1.17 -1.03
C ASN A 191 -4.31 1.49 -0.05
N ALA A 192 -3.59 2.57 -0.31
CA ALA A 192 -2.39 2.91 0.42
C ALA A 192 -2.63 3.01 1.94
N GLY A 193 -1.64 2.55 2.69
CA GLY A 193 -1.52 2.73 4.13
C GLY A 193 -0.43 3.74 4.48
N GLY A 194 -0.11 3.82 5.75
CA GLY A 194 0.94 4.66 6.32
C GLY A 194 0.92 4.55 7.83
N THR A 195 1.68 5.37 8.52
CA THR A 195 1.86 5.31 9.99
C THR A 195 0.57 5.51 10.80
N GLN A 196 -0.45 6.16 10.21
CA GLN A 196 -1.74 6.42 10.88
C GLN A 196 -2.80 5.34 10.66
N VAL A 197 -2.47 4.21 9.99
CA VAL A 197 -3.43 3.11 9.75
C VAL A 197 -3.98 2.55 11.04
N LEU A 198 -3.16 2.49 12.09
CA LEU A 198 -3.58 2.02 13.42
C LEU A 198 -4.83 2.74 13.94
N ARG A 199 -4.91 4.06 13.78
CA ARG A 199 -6.01 4.89 14.29
C ARG A 199 -7.09 5.15 13.25
N HIS A 200 -6.71 5.37 12.01
CA HIS A 200 -7.60 5.92 10.98
C HIS A 200 -7.90 4.94 9.85
N GLY A 201 -7.24 3.78 9.81
CA GLY A 201 -7.34 2.81 8.72
C GLY A 201 -6.60 3.25 7.45
N SER A 202 -6.56 2.36 6.48
CA SER A 202 -5.96 2.62 5.16
C SER A 202 -6.83 3.56 4.32
N MET A 203 -6.39 3.88 3.09
CA MET A 203 -7.11 4.73 2.14
C MET A 203 -8.59 4.32 1.97
N ARG A 204 -8.89 3.02 2.05
CA ARG A 204 -10.25 2.47 2.00
C ARG A 204 -11.19 3.06 3.05
N ALA A 205 -10.70 3.29 4.25
CA ALA A 205 -11.46 3.90 5.34
C ALA A 205 -11.64 5.41 5.14
N GLN A 206 -10.74 6.06 4.39
CA GLN A 206 -10.73 7.50 4.17
C GLN A 206 -11.59 7.93 2.96
N VAL A 207 -11.92 7.01 2.03
CA VAL A 207 -12.72 7.32 0.84
C VAL A 207 -14.21 7.25 1.16
N LEU A 208 -14.84 8.41 1.25
CA LEU A 208 -16.27 8.55 1.51
C LEU A 208 -17.12 8.46 0.23
N GLY A 209 -16.58 8.95 -0.88
CA GLY A 209 -17.20 8.94 -2.20
C GLY A 209 -16.15 8.85 -3.31
N LEU A 210 -16.55 8.44 -4.51
CA LEU A 210 -15.62 8.19 -5.61
C LEU A 210 -16.29 8.41 -6.96
N GLU A 211 -15.53 8.99 -7.90
CA GLU A 211 -15.85 9.08 -9.32
C GLU A 211 -14.82 8.26 -10.10
N ALA A 212 -15.26 7.40 -11.01
CA ALA A 212 -14.38 6.60 -11.85
C ALA A 212 -14.94 6.42 -13.27
N VAL A 213 -14.04 6.22 -14.23
CA VAL A 213 -14.38 5.87 -15.62
C VAL A 213 -14.10 4.39 -15.83
N LEU A 214 -15.10 3.66 -16.34
CA LEU A 214 -15.03 2.23 -16.63
C LEU A 214 -14.40 1.98 -18.01
N ALA A 215 -14.15 0.70 -18.34
CA ALA A 215 -13.51 0.31 -19.59
C ALA A 215 -14.26 0.72 -20.86
N ASP A 216 -15.59 0.80 -20.81
CA ASP A 216 -16.47 1.23 -21.91
C ASP A 216 -16.63 2.76 -21.99
N GLY A 217 -16.00 3.53 -21.10
CA GLY A 217 -16.13 4.97 -20.98
C GLY A 217 -17.38 5.44 -20.23
N SER A 218 -18.11 4.54 -19.57
CA SER A 218 -19.16 4.92 -18.62
C SER A 218 -18.57 5.57 -17.39
N VAL A 219 -19.26 6.57 -16.84
CA VAL A 219 -18.84 7.26 -15.61
C VAL A 219 -19.63 6.71 -14.42
N PHE A 220 -18.92 6.13 -13.47
CA PHE A 220 -19.45 5.80 -12.16
C PHE A 220 -19.27 7.02 -11.26
N ASP A 221 -20.38 7.70 -10.93
CA ASP A 221 -20.39 8.87 -10.05
C ASP A 221 -21.06 8.50 -8.72
N ALA A 222 -20.25 8.39 -7.70
CA ALA A 222 -20.65 8.17 -6.31
C ALA A 222 -19.88 9.12 -5.38
N LEU A 223 -19.65 10.36 -5.81
CA LEU A 223 -18.92 11.37 -5.02
C LEU A 223 -19.67 11.83 -3.78
N VAL A 224 -21.01 11.75 -3.77
CA VAL A 224 -21.81 12.20 -2.61
C VAL A 224 -21.64 11.22 -1.45
N PRO A 225 -21.08 11.66 -0.30
CA PRO A 225 -20.82 10.79 0.83
C PRO A 225 -22.09 10.60 1.66
N LEU A 226 -22.73 9.46 1.55
CA LEU A 226 -23.86 9.10 2.38
C LEU A 226 -23.40 8.26 3.57
N LYS A 227 -23.69 8.69 4.80
CA LYS A 227 -23.41 7.88 6.01
C LYS A 227 -24.25 6.59 6.08
N LYS A 228 -25.39 6.55 5.40
CA LYS A 228 -26.28 5.38 5.33
C LYS A 228 -26.78 5.21 3.90
N ASP A 229 -26.36 4.16 3.24
CA ASP A 229 -26.83 3.77 1.90
C ASP A 229 -26.91 2.24 1.80
N ASN A 230 -28.11 1.70 1.80
CA ASN A 230 -28.39 0.27 1.72
C ASN A 230 -29.06 -0.11 0.37
N ARG A 231 -28.79 0.64 -0.71
CA ARG A 231 -29.37 0.37 -2.05
C ARG A 231 -28.70 -0.78 -2.78
N GLY A 232 -27.72 -1.46 -2.22
CA GLY A 232 -27.02 -2.59 -2.83
C GLY A 232 -25.56 -2.69 -2.37
N PHE A 233 -24.73 -3.25 -3.23
CA PHE A 233 -23.29 -3.37 -2.97
C PHE A 233 -22.63 -1.99 -2.92
N ASP A 234 -21.66 -1.83 -2.04
CA ASP A 234 -20.83 -0.64 -2.00
C ASP A 234 -19.76 -0.69 -3.11
N LEU A 235 -20.16 -0.30 -4.33
CA LEU A 235 -19.36 -0.46 -5.55
C LEU A 235 -18.07 0.36 -5.54
N LYS A 236 -17.99 1.47 -4.79
CA LYS A 236 -16.73 2.22 -4.66
C LYS A 236 -15.60 1.36 -4.07
N GLN A 237 -15.95 0.38 -3.23
CA GLN A 237 -14.98 -0.53 -2.61
C GLN A 237 -14.30 -1.46 -3.63
N LEU A 238 -14.90 -1.69 -4.78
CA LEU A 238 -14.28 -2.45 -5.87
C LEU A 238 -13.13 -1.67 -6.53
N MET A 239 -13.24 -0.35 -6.61
CA MET A 239 -12.22 0.52 -7.24
C MET A 239 -11.00 0.70 -6.33
N ILE A 240 -11.20 0.67 -5.00
CA ILE A 240 -10.14 0.88 -4.01
C ILE A 240 -9.28 -0.39 -3.90
N GLY A 241 -7.99 -0.28 -4.20
CA GLY A 241 -7.07 -1.42 -4.24
C GLY A 241 -7.16 -2.25 -5.53
N SER A 242 -7.85 -1.75 -6.57
CA SER A 242 -7.96 -2.43 -7.86
C SER A 242 -6.74 -2.19 -8.78
N GLU A 243 -5.83 -1.33 -8.41
CA GLU A 243 -4.62 -0.97 -9.16
C GLU A 243 -4.94 -0.51 -10.61
N GLY A 244 -6.08 0.16 -10.79
CA GLY A 244 -6.52 0.64 -12.10
C GLY A 244 -6.98 -0.45 -13.07
N THR A 245 -7.21 -1.67 -12.60
CA THR A 245 -7.66 -2.80 -13.43
C THR A 245 -9.18 -2.86 -13.62
N LEU A 246 -9.97 -2.18 -12.79
CA LEU A 246 -11.43 -2.18 -12.84
C LEU A 246 -12.03 -0.86 -13.31
N GLY A 247 -11.27 0.22 -13.22
CA GLY A 247 -11.67 1.58 -13.58
C GLY A 247 -10.56 2.58 -13.32
N ILE A 248 -10.70 3.78 -13.88
CA ILE A 248 -9.79 4.89 -13.71
C ILE A 248 -10.45 5.88 -12.75
N VAL A 249 -9.96 5.98 -11.53
CA VAL A 249 -10.44 6.96 -10.55
C VAL A 249 -10.12 8.37 -11.04
N THR A 250 -11.11 9.23 -11.09
CA THR A 250 -10.98 10.63 -11.59
C THR A 250 -11.16 11.66 -10.49
N ALA A 251 -11.96 11.35 -9.45
CA ALA A 251 -12.10 12.19 -8.27
C ALA A 251 -12.53 11.35 -7.06
N ALA A 252 -12.37 11.91 -5.86
CA ALA A 252 -12.86 11.30 -4.63
C ALA A 252 -13.28 12.33 -3.60
N THR A 253 -14.22 11.95 -2.75
CA THR A 253 -14.54 12.61 -1.49
C THR A 253 -13.82 11.88 -0.37
N LEU A 254 -12.97 12.60 0.35
CA LEU A 254 -12.06 12.10 1.37
C LEU A 254 -12.46 12.60 2.75
N ALA A 255 -12.35 11.75 3.76
CA ALA A 255 -12.56 12.13 5.15
C ALA A 255 -11.40 12.99 5.64
N LEU A 256 -11.72 14.11 6.28
CA LEU A 256 -10.76 14.94 6.99
C LEU A 256 -10.95 14.81 8.50
N ARG A 257 -9.90 15.19 9.23
CA ARG A 257 -9.88 15.32 10.68
C ARG A 257 -9.50 16.74 11.05
N PRO A 258 -9.91 17.24 12.22
CA PRO A 258 -9.33 18.46 12.75
C PRO A 258 -7.81 18.39 12.80
N ALA A 259 -7.13 19.52 12.62
CA ALA A 259 -5.69 19.59 12.87
C ALA A 259 -5.37 19.13 14.29
N LEU A 260 -4.17 18.58 14.50
CA LEU A 260 -3.76 18.17 15.83
C LEU A 260 -3.65 19.40 16.75
N ALA A 261 -4.28 19.31 17.90
CA ALA A 261 -4.22 20.31 18.96
C ALA A 261 -3.08 20.01 19.93
N ASP A 262 -2.75 18.72 20.12
CA ASP A 262 -1.67 18.26 21.00
C ASP A 262 -1.05 16.97 20.44
N ARG A 263 0.26 16.78 20.70
CA ARG A 263 1.03 15.63 20.21
C ARG A 263 2.13 15.29 21.20
N ALA A 264 2.33 14.01 21.47
CA ALA A 264 3.49 13.52 22.22
C ALA A 264 4.12 12.34 21.48
N VAL A 265 5.44 12.37 21.31
CA VAL A 265 6.20 11.31 20.67
C VAL A 265 7.17 10.71 21.69
N LEU A 266 7.09 9.40 21.86
CA LEU A 266 7.84 8.64 22.84
C LEU A 266 8.78 7.65 22.14
N TRP A 267 9.89 7.36 22.80
CA TRP A 267 10.81 6.30 22.39
C TRP A 267 11.08 5.38 23.55
N ALA A 268 10.88 4.06 23.35
CA ALA A 268 11.07 3.03 24.37
C ALA A 268 12.16 2.04 23.97
N GLY A 269 13.00 1.64 24.92
CA GLY A 269 14.00 0.59 24.81
C GLY A 269 13.47 -0.74 25.38
N LEU A 270 13.64 -1.84 24.64
CA LEU A 270 13.00 -3.11 24.87
C LEU A 270 13.98 -4.28 24.67
N ASP A 271 13.76 -5.39 25.37
CA ASP A 271 14.60 -6.58 25.28
C ASP A 271 14.23 -7.50 24.10
N SER A 272 12.99 -7.41 23.59
CA SER A 272 12.50 -8.27 22.51
C SER A 272 11.28 -7.67 21.83
N ILE A 273 10.97 -8.15 20.61
CA ILE A 273 9.71 -7.80 19.93
C ILE A 273 8.48 -8.30 20.71
N GLY A 274 8.61 -9.40 21.45
CA GLY A 274 7.56 -9.85 22.39
C GLY A 274 7.31 -8.86 23.53
N ALA A 275 8.34 -8.15 24.02
CA ALA A 275 8.19 -7.04 24.95
C ALA A 275 7.47 -5.85 24.30
N ALA A 276 7.80 -5.52 23.05
CA ALA A 276 7.11 -4.47 22.29
C ALA A 276 5.60 -4.75 22.15
N ARG A 277 5.22 -6.01 21.89
CA ARG A 277 3.81 -6.40 21.84
C ARG A 277 3.10 -6.20 23.18
N ARG A 278 3.74 -6.57 24.31
CA ARG A 278 3.14 -6.35 25.64
C ARG A 278 3.00 -4.86 25.95
N LEU A 279 4.00 -4.06 25.57
CA LEU A 279 3.94 -2.60 25.68
C LEU A 279 2.80 -2.03 24.83
N LEU A 280 2.64 -2.45 23.57
CA LEU A 280 1.52 -2.03 22.72
C LEU A 280 0.16 -2.26 23.38
N LEU A 281 -0.08 -3.46 23.92
CA LEU A 281 -1.33 -3.79 24.60
C LEU A 281 -1.58 -2.90 25.83
N HIS A 282 -0.51 -2.58 26.58
CA HIS A 282 -0.59 -1.65 27.71
C HIS A 282 -0.94 -0.23 27.23
N VAL A 283 -0.24 0.25 26.20
CA VAL A 283 -0.48 1.57 25.61
C VAL A 283 -1.92 1.69 25.08
N GLN A 284 -2.39 0.70 24.32
CA GLN A 284 -3.77 0.67 23.83
C GLN A 284 -4.80 0.71 24.96
N GLY A 285 -4.54 0.03 26.07
CA GLY A 285 -5.43 0.02 27.24
C GLY A 285 -5.45 1.33 28.01
N GLN A 286 -4.38 2.13 27.95
CA GLN A 286 -4.25 3.40 28.69
C GLN A 286 -4.55 4.61 27.82
N ALA A 287 -4.01 4.66 26.61
CA ALA A 287 -4.11 5.80 25.70
C ALA A 287 -5.41 5.82 24.88
N GLY A 288 -6.05 4.65 24.67
CA GLY A 288 -7.31 4.58 23.92
C GLY A 288 -7.19 5.20 22.52
N ASP A 289 -8.11 6.11 22.20
CA ASP A 289 -8.25 6.72 20.87
C ASP A 289 -7.16 7.75 20.54
N VAL A 290 -6.27 8.12 21.46
CA VAL A 290 -5.18 9.07 21.17
C VAL A 290 -3.92 8.37 20.65
N LEU A 291 -3.84 7.04 20.65
CA LEU A 291 -2.72 6.31 20.05
C LEU A 291 -2.77 6.43 18.51
N GLU A 292 -1.88 7.25 17.96
CA GLU A 292 -1.80 7.52 16.53
C GLU A 292 -0.94 6.48 15.79
N GLY A 293 0.24 6.13 16.34
CA GLY A 293 1.17 5.20 15.73
C GLY A 293 2.01 4.40 16.75
N PHE A 294 2.42 3.20 16.36
CA PHE A 294 3.30 2.33 17.16
C PHE A 294 4.24 1.56 16.23
N GLU A 295 5.47 2.06 16.13
CA GLU A 295 6.53 1.52 15.29
C GLU A 295 7.49 0.67 16.10
N VAL A 296 8.02 -0.39 15.50
CA VAL A 296 9.07 -1.21 16.12
C VAL A 296 10.25 -1.38 15.19
N LEU A 297 11.44 -1.36 15.75
CA LEU A 297 12.69 -1.58 15.03
C LEU A 297 13.73 -2.27 15.93
N PRO A 298 14.51 -3.22 15.39
CA PRO A 298 15.61 -3.82 16.11
C PRO A 298 16.81 -2.87 16.16
N ARG A 299 17.71 -3.11 17.11
CA ARG A 299 18.92 -2.31 17.37
C ARG A 299 19.75 -2.05 16.12
N HIS A 300 20.00 -3.06 15.31
CA HIS A 300 20.84 -2.92 14.12
C HIS A 300 20.26 -1.95 13.07
N CYS A 301 18.92 -1.77 13.01
CA CYS A 301 18.30 -0.74 12.18
C CYS A 301 18.66 0.66 12.70
N LEU A 302 18.55 0.88 14.01
CA LEU A 302 18.95 2.15 14.62
C LEU A 302 20.43 2.44 14.39
N ASP A 303 21.30 1.46 14.59
CA ASP A 303 22.74 1.60 14.37
C ASP A 303 23.08 1.96 12.91
N ALA A 304 22.40 1.31 11.96
CA ALA A 304 22.54 1.62 10.54
C ALA A 304 22.17 3.08 10.23
N VAL A 305 21.05 3.56 10.79
CA VAL A 305 20.62 4.96 10.60
C VAL A 305 21.58 5.94 11.25
N LEU A 306 22.04 5.67 12.47
CA LEU A 306 23.01 6.52 13.17
C LEU A 306 24.34 6.64 12.42
N ALA A 307 24.74 5.58 11.71
CA ALA A 307 25.93 5.59 10.87
C ALA A 307 25.72 6.31 9.53
N HIS A 308 24.49 6.27 9.00
CA HIS A 308 24.16 6.80 7.68
C HIS A 308 23.78 8.29 7.68
N VAL A 309 23.03 8.73 8.69
CA VAL A 309 22.47 10.10 8.77
C VAL A 309 23.39 11.01 9.56
N PRO A 310 24.02 12.01 8.92
CA PRO A 310 24.91 12.93 9.62
C PRO A 310 24.21 13.70 10.74
N GLY A 311 24.77 13.63 11.94
CA GLY A 311 24.23 14.33 13.11
C GLY A 311 23.06 13.66 13.81
N ALA A 312 22.62 12.50 13.35
CA ALA A 312 21.62 11.68 14.05
C ALA A 312 22.16 11.27 15.44
N ARG A 313 21.26 11.20 16.42
CA ARG A 313 21.59 10.83 17.81
C ARG A 313 20.65 9.74 18.30
N ALA A 314 21.20 8.78 19.04
CA ALA A 314 20.38 7.77 19.70
C ALA A 314 19.43 8.45 20.71
N PRO A 315 18.15 8.09 20.71
CA PRO A 315 17.19 8.62 21.68
C PRO A 315 17.48 8.22 23.13
N LEU A 316 18.03 7.03 23.32
CA LEU A 316 18.36 6.43 24.63
C LEU A 316 19.87 6.16 24.73
N ALA A 317 20.39 6.23 25.95
CA ALA A 317 21.80 5.92 26.23
C ALA A 317 22.05 4.40 26.37
N GLY A 318 21.03 3.64 26.70
CA GLY A 318 21.12 2.19 26.94
C GLY A 318 21.26 1.38 25.65
N ASP A 319 21.76 0.15 25.82
CA ASP A 319 21.88 -0.85 24.75
C ASP A 319 20.64 -1.78 24.79
N HIS A 320 19.68 -1.52 23.92
CA HIS A 320 18.42 -2.25 23.85
C HIS A 320 18.34 -3.04 22.56
N ALA A 321 17.92 -4.29 22.63
CA ALA A 321 17.79 -5.17 21.46
C ALA A 321 16.71 -4.69 20.48
N TRP A 322 15.66 -4.06 21.00
CA TRP A 322 14.53 -3.50 20.24
C TRP A 322 14.16 -2.11 20.73
N HIS A 323 13.54 -1.36 19.86
CA HIS A 323 13.01 -0.04 20.15
C HIS A 323 11.56 0.06 19.67
N ALA A 324 10.77 0.89 20.37
CA ALA A 324 9.46 1.31 19.92
C ALA A 324 9.39 2.84 19.84
N LEU A 325 8.89 3.36 18.72
CA LEU A 325 8.48 4.75 18.53
C LEU A 325 6.97 4.81 18.63
N ILE A 326 6.46 5.62 19.57
CA ILE A 326 5.04 5.70 19.90
C ILE A 326 4.60 7.13 19.74
N GLU A 327 3.49 7.35 19.04
CA GLU A 327 2.90 8.66 18.87
C GLU A 327 1.50 8.69 19.46
N LEU A 328 1.28 9.68 20.33
CA LEU A 328 -0.03 10.06 20.85
C LEU A 328 -0.43 11.38 20.20
N ALA A 329 -1.66 11.49 19.75
CA ALA A 329 -2.17 12.68 19.07
C ALA A 329 -3.61 12.98 19.47
N ASN A 330 -3.93 14.25 19.72
CA ASN A 330 -5.27 14.71 20.05
C ASN A 330 -5.72 15.82 19.09
N GLU A 331 -6.99 15.76 18.70
CA GLU A 331 -7.65 16.75 17.83
C GLU A 331 -8.34 17.88 18.62
N THR A 332 -8.36 17.80 19.95
CA THR A 332 -8.93 18.81 20.85
C THR A 332 -7.91 19.21 21.90
N GLN A 333 -8.06 20.40 22.45
CA GLN A 333 -7.28 20.88 23.60
C GLN A 333 -7.92 20.49 24.95
N ASP A 334 -9.03 19.78 24.91
CA ASP A 334 -9.73 19.36 26.12
C ASP A 334 -9.05 18.12 26.72
N GLY A 335 -8.84 18.13 28.02
CA GLY A 335 -8.27 17.01 28.77
C GLY A 335 -6.87 17.27 29.31
N GLU A 336 -6.26 16.21 29.81
CA GLU A 336 -4.88 16.21 30.31
C GLU A 336 -3.89 16.35 29.13
N PRO A 337 -2.85 17.19 29.23
CA PRO A 337 -1.84 17.31 28.20
C PRO A 337 -1.21 15.96 27.82
N LEU A 338 -1.03 15.69 26.53
CA LEU A 338 -0.48 14.41 26.07
C LEU A 338 0.94 14.15 26.60
N ALA A 339 1.71 15.17 26.89
CA ALA A 339 3.01 15.01 27.53
C ALA A 339 2.92 14.42 28.95
N GLU A 340 1.88 14.78 29.74
CA GLU A 340 1.61 14.24 31.06
C GLU A 340 1.09 12.81 30.97
N GLN A 341 0.16 12.54 30.05
CA GLN A 341 -0.33 11.19 29.76
C GLN A 341 0.81 10.26 29.30
N ALA A 342 1.70 10.74 28.43
CA ALA A 342 2.88 10.02 27.96
C ALA A 342 3.84 9.68 29.12
N ALA A 343 4.05 10.62 30.04
CA ALA A 343 4.88 10.41 31.23
C ALA A 343 4.29 9.33 32.15
N ALA A 344 3.01 9.43 32.46
CA ALA A 344 2.29 8.45 33.28
C ALA A 344 2.28 7.05 32.62
N LEU A 345 2.16 7.00 31.29
CA LEU A 345 2.19 5.77 30.50
C LEU A 345 3.56 5.10 30.58
N LEU A 346 4.67 5.86 30.39
CA LEU A 346 6.03 5.31 30.50
C LEU A 346 6.33 4.86 31.94
N GLU A 347 5.95 5.62 32.96
CA GLU A 347 6.11 5.26 34.37
C GLU A 347 5.38 3.95 34.69
N SER A 348 4.11 3.85 34.33
CA SER A 348 3.31 2.64 34.52
C SER A 348 3.87 1.43 33.76
N ALA A 349 4.38 1.64 32.54
CA ALA A 349 5.01 0.58 31.76
C ALA A 349 6.33 0.11 32.40
N PHE A 350 7.13 1.04 32.93
CA PHE A 350 8.38 0.75 33.62
C PHE A 350 8.13 -0.04 34.93
N GLU A 351 7.19 0.39 35.76
CA GLU A 351 6.78 -0.30 36.99
C GLU A 351 6.34 -1.75 36.73
N ARG A 352 5.73 -2.00 35.58
CA ARG A 352 5.29 -3.34 35.15
C ARG A 352 6.39 -4.15 34.46
N GLY A 353 7.58 -3.60 34.28
CA GLY A 353 8.68 -4.25 33.58
C GLY A 353 8.39 -4.51 32.09
N LEU A 354 7.61 -3.61 31.44
CA LEU A 354 7.25 -3.72 30.03
C LEU A 354 8.29 -3.06 29.12
N LEU A 355 9.10 -2.15 29.66
CA LEU A 355 10.21 -1.50 28.98
C LEU A 355 11.43 -1.39 29.92
N ALA A 356 12.61 -1.27 29.35
CA ALA A 356 13.87 -1.12 30.10
C ALA A 356 14.29 0.34 30.27
N ASP A 357 13.96 1.18 29.29
CA ASP A 357 14.26 2.61 29.24
C ASP A 357 13.24 3.34 28.35
N GLY A 358 13.07 4.63 28.54
CA GLY A 358 12.15 5.42 27.72
C GLY A 358 12.36 6.92 27.84
N THR A 359 11.98 7.64 26.79
CA THR A 359 12.04 9.11 26.76
C THR A 359 10.86 9.67 25.97
N ILE A 360 10.52 10.92 26.25
CA ILE A 360 9.50 11.70 25.54
C ILE A 360 10.23 12.84 24.82
N ALA A 361 9.87 13.10 23.57
CA ALA A 361 10.40 14.25 22.85
C ALA A 361 10.03 15.55 23.58
N ALA A 362 11.05 16.35 23.90
CA ALA A 362 10.88 17.59 24.66
C ALA A 362 10.26 18.74 23.83
N ASN A 363 10.27 18.59 22.50
CA ASN A 363 9.73 19.57 21.56
C ASN A 363 9.56 18.93 20.18
N GLU A 364 8.90 19.66 19.26
CA GLU A 364 8.61 19.19 17.90
C GLU A 364 9.87 18.79 17.11
N SER A 365 10.96 19.55 17.25
CA SER A 365 12.22 19.22 16.56
C SER A 365 12.78 17.86 16.99
N GLN A 366 12.64 17.51 18.26
CA GLN A 366 13.04 16.18 18.75
C GLN A 366 12.08 15.09 18.32
N ALA A 367 10.77 15.38 18.29
CA ALA A 367 9.76 14.47 17.76
C ALA A 367 10.03 14.12 16.28
N GLU A 368 10.32 15.13 15.45
CA GLU A 368 10.70 14.94 14.05
C GLU A 368 12.04 14.19 13.91
N ALA A 369 13.00 14.41 14.82
CA ALA A 369 14.24 13.65 14.83
C ALA A 369 14.00 12.16 15.13
N PHE A 370 13.06 11.81 16.02
CA PHE A 370 12.69 10.43 16.28
C PHE A 370 12.05 9.77 15.05
N TRP A 371 11.16 10.48 14.36
CA TRP A 371 10.56 10.00 13.11
C TRP A 371 11.59 9.84 11.99
N THR A 372 12.55 10.78 11.88
CA THR A 372 13.66 10.67 10.93
C THR A 372 14.45 9.37 11.13
N LEU A 373 14.73 8.97 12.38
CA LEU A 373 15.39 7.70 12.66
C LEU A 373 14.60 6.51 12.12
N ARG A 374 13.28 6.56 12.16
CA ARG A 374 12.40 5.49 11.63
C ARG A 374 12.32 5.51 10.09
N GLU A 375 12.20 6.70 9.50
CA GLU A 375 12.03 6.87 8.05
C GLU A 375 13.31 6.53 7.27
N GLU A 376 14.48 6.79 7.85
CA GLU A 376 15.78 6.59 7.22
C GLU A 376 16.30 5.14 7.30
N ILE A 377 15.54 4.18 7.87
CA ILE A 377 15.95 2.76 7.94
C ILE A 377 16.21 2.20 6.53
N SER A 378 15.26 2.33 5.60
CA SER A 378 15.41 1.77 4.25
C SER A 378 16.52 2.44 3.41
N PRO A 379 16.74 3.75 3.46
CA PRO A 379 17.94 4.37 2.90
C PRO A 379 19.25 3.87 3.52
N ALA A 380 19.32 3.78 4.85
CA ALA A 380 20.50 3.31 5.57
C ALA A 380 20.86 1.86 5.23
N GLU A 381 19.90 0.96 5.20
CA GLU A 381 20.09 -0.43 4.78
C GLU A 381 20.62 -0.56 3.35
N ARG A 382 20.07 0.23 2.42
CA ARG A 382 20.57 0.25 1.04
C ARG A 382 22.03 0.69 0.93
N ALA A 383 22.50 1.51 1.86
CA ALA A 383 23.92 1.91 1.92
C ALA A 383 24.83 0.76 2.42
N ILE A 384 24.30 -0.16 3.23
CA ILE A 384 25.06 -1.32 3.74
C ILE A 384 25.34 -2.32 2.61
N GLY A 385 24.34 -2.69 1.81
CA GLY A 385 24.52 -3.71 0.76
C GLY A 385 23.25 -4.03 -0.02
N PRO A 386 23.31 -5.06 -0.89
CA PRO A 386 22.15 -5.59 -1.58
C PRO A 386 21.13 -6.19 -0.58
N ALA A 387 19.84 -6.07 -0.88
CA ALA A 387 18.79 -6.64 -0.06
C ALA A 387 17.55 -7.01 -0.87
N VAL A 388 16.88 -8.08 -0.48
CA VAL A 388 15.54 -8.40 -0.94
C VAL A 388 14.55 -7.87 0.10
N GLN A 389 13.65 -7.00 -0.33
CA GLN A 389 12.74 -6.27 0.53
C GLN A 389 11.30 -6.74 0.32
N HIS A 390 10.64 -7.11 1.41
CA HIS A 390 9.25 -7.55 1.43
C HIS A 390 8.44 -6.60 2.33
N ASP A 391 7.30 -6.20 1.82
CA ASP A 391 6.25 -5.49 2.53
C ASP A 391 5.09 -6.48 2.67
N ILE A 392 4.95 -7.04 3.87
CA ILE A 392 4.03 -8.14 4.19
C ILE A 392 3.22 -7.79 5.44
N SER A 393 2.11 -8.47 5.65
CA SER A 393 1.37 -8.32 6.90
C SER A 393 1.02 -9.69 7.48
N VAL A 394 0.93 -9.74 8.80
CA VAL A 394 0.48 -10.91 9.56
C VAL A 394 -0.57 -10.49 10.60
N PRO A 395 -1.39 -11.42 11.09
CA PRO A 395 -2.32 -11.09 12.16
C PRO A 395 -1.56 -10.46 13.35
N VAL A 396 -1.99 -9.29 13.79
CA VAL A 396 -1.33 -8.48 14.86
C VAL A 396 -0.93 -9.31 16.08
N PRO A 397 -1.79 -10.21 16.62
CA PRO A 397 -1.40 -11.04 17.77
C PRO A 397 -0.23 -11.99 17.51
N ARG A 398 0.07 -12.28 16.26
CA ARG A 398 1.11 -13.24 15.84
C ARG A 398 2.38 -12.58 15.33
N MET A 399 2.41 -11.25 15.18
CA MET A 399 3.51 -10.55 14.52
C MET A 399 4.86 -10.77 15.23
N ALA A 400 4.89 -10.68 16.57
CA ALA A 400 6.13 -10.88 17.31
C ALA A 400 6.70 -12.29 17.12
N ASP A 401 5.86 -13.31 17.26
CA ASP A 401 6.27 -14.71 17.08
C ASP A 401 6.69 -15.00 15.63
N PHE A 402 5.98 -14.38 14.66
CA PHE A 402 6.32 -14.49 13.24
C PHE A 402 7.71 -13.91 12.96
N VAL A 403 8.00 -12.72 13.47
CA VAL A 403 9.29 -12.04 13.21
C VAL A 403 10.45 -12.89 13.74
N ASP A 404 10.37 -13.35 14.98
CA ASP A 404 11.42 -14.20 15.57
C ASP A 404 11.61 -15.49 14.77
N ALA A 405 10.52 -16.17 14.42
CA ALA A 405 10.57 -17.42 13.65
C ALA A 405 11.07 -17.21 12.21
N ALA A 406 10.62 -16.15 11.53
CA ALA A 406 10.95 -15.91 10.14
C ALA A 406 12.41 -15.46 9.95
N VAL A 407 12.94 -14.64 10.86
CA VAL A 407 14.37 -14.26 10.83
C VAL A 407 15.24 -15.51 11.01
N ALA A 408 14.97 -16.32 12.04
CA ALA A 408 15.75 -17.54 12.29
C ALA A 408 15.67 -18.54 11.10
N ASP A 409 14.49 -18.72 10.51
CA ASP A 409 14.28 -19.65 9.39
C ASP A 409 15.00 -19.19 8.11
N VAL A 410 14.94 -17.89 7.78
CA VAL A 410 15.63 -17.33 6.60
C VAL A 410 17.15 -17.43 6.75
N GLU A 411 17.70 -17.07 7.90
CA GLU A 411 19.15 -17.13 8.16
C GLU A 411 19.69 -18.56 8.16
N ALA A 412 18.89 -19.52 8.68
CA ALA A 412 19.27 -20.94 8.62
C ALA A 412 19.23 -21.51 7.20
N ARG A 413 18.32 -21.03 6.35
CA ARG A 413 18.14 -21.54 5.00
C ARG A 413 19.08 -20.90 3.98
N PHE A 414 19.35 -19.59 4.11
CA PHE A 414 20.17 -18.81 3.18
C PHE A 414 21.44 -18.35 3.91
N ALA A 415 22.48 -19.18 3.83
CA ALA A 415 23.70 -19.00 4.61
C ALA A 415 24.38 -17.63 4.36
N GLY A 416 24.71 -16.95 5.45
CA GLY A 416 25.40 -15.64 5.42
C GLY A 416 24.51 -14.44 5.18
N THR A 417 23.19 -14.64 4.99
CA THR A 417 22.22 -13.54 4.94
C THR A 417 21.86 -13.07 6.36
N THR A 418 21.33 -11.86 6.47
CA THR A 418 20.80 -11.31 7.71
C THR A 418 19.34 -10.92 7.52
N GLY A 419 18.47 -11.50 8.34
CA GLY A 419 17.05 -11.14 8.39
C GLY A 419 16.83 -9.85 9.19
N ILE A 420 16.10 -8.90 8.62
CA ILE A 420 15.75 -7.63 9.26
C ILE A 420 14.23 -7.49 9.21
N ALA A 421 13.62 -7.20 10.37
CA ALA A 421 12.19 -6.95 10.45
C ALA A 421 11.92 -5.71 11.30
N PHE A 422 11.21 -4.75 10.73
CA PHE A 422 10.72 -3.55 11.40
C PHE A 422 9.34 -3.20 10.84
N GLY A 423 8.60 -2.30 11.48
CA GLY A 423 7.30 -1.87 10.93
C GLY A 423 6.27 -1.50 11.97
N HIS A 424 5.02 -1.56 11.54
CA HIS A 424 3.85 -1.09 12.27
C HIS A 424 3.25 -2.23 13.12
N LEU A 425 3.69 -2.34 14.38
CA LEU A 425 3.22 -3.45 15.25
C LEU A 425 1.70 -3.40 15.48
N GLY A 426 1.12 -2.20 15.42
CA GLY A 426 -0.29 -1.98 15.71
C GLY A 426 -1.26 -2.51 14.65
N ASP A 427 -0.83 -2.64 13.39
CA ASP A 427 -1.65 -3.11 12.26
C ASP A 427 -1.14 -4.40 11.61
N GLY A 428 0.04 -4.89 12.06
CA GLY A 428 0.61 -6.15 11.60
C GLY A 428 1.45 -6.03 10.33
N ASN A 429 1.76 -4.84 9.86
CA ASN A 429 2.66 -4.64 8.73
C ASN A 429 4.12 -4.85 9.14
N VAL A 430 4.81 -5.71 8.39
CA VAL A 430 6.22 -6.04 8.57
C VAL A 430 6.99 -5.70 7.29
N HIS A 431 7.92 -4.77 7.41
CA HIS A 431 8.98 -4.61 6.42
C HIS A 431 10.04 -5.66 6.71
N PHE A 432 9.97 -6.78 6.00
CA PHE A 432 10.87 -7.90 6.15
C PHE A 432 11.92 -7.89 5.06
N HIS A 433 13.15 -7.56 5.44
CA HIS A 433 14.27 -7.45 4.51
C HIS A 433 15.26 -8.56 4.76
N VAL A 434 15.89 -9.05 3.69
CA VAL A 434 16.97 -10.03 3.77
C VAL A 434 18.19 -9.42 3.12
N LEU A 435 19.18 -9.05 3.93
CA LEU A 435 20.46 -8.53 3.48
C LEU A 435 21.33 -9.65 2.94
N ALA A 436 22.03 -9.35 1.87
CA ALA A 436 23.02 -10.24 1.28
C ALA A 436 24.23 -10.46 2.19
N PRO A 437 24.97 -11.58 2.02
CA PRO A 437 26.27 -11.76 2.64
C PRO A 437 27.21 -10.60 2.33
N ALA A 438 28.11 -10.26 3.26
CA ALA A 438 29.07 -9.20 3.06
C ALA A 438 29.94 -9.42 1.80
N GLY A 439 30.08 -8.39 0.99
CA GLY A 439 30.83 -8.45 -0.28
C GLY A 439 30.02 -8.91 -1.49
N SER A 440 28.73 -9.18 -1.35
CA SER A 440 27.83 -9.48 -2.48
C SER A 440 27.70 -8.29 -3.43
N GLU A 441 27.66 -8.58 -4.74
CA GLU A 441 27.50 -7.55 -5.76
C GLU A 441 26.02 -7.23 -5.98
N ARG A 442 25.68 -5.93 -5.91
CA ARG A 442 24.33 -5.44 -6.11
C ARG A 442 23.82 -5.71 -7.52
N GLY A 443 22.58 -6.14 -7.63
CA GLY A 443 21.93 -6.54 -8.87
C GLY A 443 22.19 -8.02 -9.23
N ALA A 444 23.43 -8.49 -9.12
CA ALA A 444 23.77 -9.89 -9.39
C ALA A 444 23.16 -10.82 -8.32
N TRP A 445 23.38 -10.53 -7.04
CA TRP A 445 22.86 -11.34 -5.94
C TRP A 445 21.32 -11.35 -5.90
N GLU A 446 20.69 -10.18 -6.08
CA GLU A 446 19.22 -10.10 -6.11
C GLU A 446 18.64 -10.89 -7.30
N ALA A 447 19.34 -10.93 -8.44
CA ALA A 447 18.90 -11.68 -9.61
C ALA A 447 19.05 -13.20 -9.42
N GLU A 448 20.10 -13.64 -8.71
CA GLU A 448 20.43 -15.05 -8.47
C GLU A 448 19.62 -15.63 -7.31
N GLU A 449 19.68 -15.00 -6.13
CA GLU A 449 19.08 -15.51 -4.89
C GLU A 449 17.71 -14.89 -4.57
N GLY A 450 17.45 -13.68 -5.04
CA GLY A 450 16.29 -12.89 -4.61
C GLY A 450 14.94 -13.54 -4.87
N LYS A 451 14.80 -14.30 -5.97
CA LYS A 451 13.56 -15.04 -6.28
C LYS A 451 13.30 -16.16 -5.27
N ALA A 452 14.34 -16.93 -4.94
CA ALA A 452 14.22 -18.05 -4.00
C ALA A 452 13.90 -17.54 -2.59
N ILE A 453 14.56 -16.45 -2.16
CA ILE A 453 14.31 -15.79 -0.89
C ILE A 453 12.87 -15.25 -0.84
N SER A 454 12.43 -14.54 -1.89
CA SER A 454 11.07 -13.98 -1.93
C SER A 454 10.01 -15.06 -1.89
N ALA A 455 10.15 -16.13 -2.68
CA ALA A 455 9.22 -17.26 -2.65
C ALA A 455 9.15 -17.89 -1.26
N HIS A 456 10.30 -18.07 -0.58
CA HIS A 456 10.35 -18.62 0.76
C HIS A 456 9.69 -17.72 1.81
N VAL A 457 9.96 -16.41 1.78
CA VAL A 457 9.32 -15.43 2.68
C VAL A 457 7.81 -15.38 2.44
N HIS A 458 7.35 -15.41 1.18
CA HIS A 458 5.93 -15.44 0.85
C HIS A 458 5.26 -16.74 1.33
N ASP A 459 5.94 -17.88 1.23
CA ASP A 459 5.45 -19.15 1.80
C ASP A 459 5.35 -19.08 3.33
N LEU A 460 6.34 -18.48 4.00
CA LEU A 460 6.32 -18.26 5.44
C LEU A 460 5.11 -17.42 5.84
N VAL A 461 4.96 -16.24 5.29
CA VAL A 461 3.88 -15.32 5.66
C VAL A 461 2.50 -15.94 5.42
N THR A 462 2.33 -16.67 4.31
CA THR A 462 1.07 -17.36 3.99
C THR A 462 0.74 -18.46 5.01
N ARG A 463 1.73 -19.28 5.42
CA ARG A 463 1.56 -20.28 6.49
C ARG A 463 1.15 -19.66 7.83
N TRP A 464 1.57 -18.42 8.08
CA TRP A 464 1.18 -17.69 9.29
C TRP A 464 -0.19 -16.97 9.16
N GLY A 465 -0.88 -17.12 8.02
CA GLY A 465 -2.18 -16.51 7.74
C GLY A 465 -2.08 -15.03 7.39
N GLY A 466 -0.93 -14.61 6.89
CA GLY A 466 -0.64 -13.24 6.48
C GLY A 466 -0.83 -12.99 4.99
N SER A 467 -0.46 -11.78 4.57
CA SER A 467 -0.53 -11.29 3.19
C SER A 467 0.87 -11.00 2.64
N ILE A 468 1.09 -11.34 1.37
CA ILE A 468 2.32 -11.05 0.64
C ILE A 468 2.47 -9.56 0.27
N SER A 469 1.44 -8.76 0.53
CA SER A 469 1.47 -7.31 0.31
C SER A 469 0.63 -6.59 1.36
N ALA A 470 1.26 -5.76 2.19
CA ALA A 470 0.59 -4.93 3.17
C ALA A 470 0.13 -3.60 2.56
N GLU A 471 1.03 -2.84 1.94
CA GLU A 471 0.80 -1.49 1.44
C GLU A 471 1.11 -1.32 -0.05
N HIS A 472 2.16 -2.02 -0.58
CA HIS A 472 2.73 -1.73 -1.90
C HIS A 472 1.88 -2.20 -3.08
N GLY A 473 0.81 -2.97 -2.85
CA GLY A 473 0.03 -3.62 -3.90
C GLY A 473 0.77 -4.81 -4.51
N ILE A 474 0.14 -5.41 -5.50
CA ILE A 474 0.62 -6.60 -6.22
C ILE A 474 1.40 -6.18 -7.49
N GLY A 475 0.83 -5.31 -8.29
CA GLY A 475 1.42 -4.83 -9.55
C GLY A 475 1.81 -5.93 -10.51
N GLN A 476 2.99 -5.77 -11.12
CA GLN A 476 3.68 -6.81 -11.90
C GLN A 476 4.55 -7.69 -11.01
N LEU A 477 5.08 -7.12 -9.93
CA LEU A 477 6.11 -7.75 -9.10
C LEU A 477 5.63 -9.00 -8.39
N LYS A 478 4.42 -8.94 -7.79
CA LYS A 478 3.87 -10.01 -6.94
C LYS A 478 2.74 -10.79 -7.61
N ARG A 479 2.40 -10.49 -8.87
CA ARG A 479 1.29 -11.11 -9.60
C ARG A 479 1.38 -12.64 -9.65
N ASP A 480 2.54 -13.18 -9.97
CA ASP A 480 2.73 -14.63 -10.10
C ASP A 480 2.72 -15.31 -8.71
N GLU A 481 3.20 -14.62 -7.67
CA GLU A 481 3.10 -15.07 -6.28
C GLU A 481 1.64 -15.05 -5.78
N LEU A 482 0.87 -14.03 -6.14
CA LEU A 482 -0.58 -14.03 -5.85
C LEU A 482 -1.29 -15.19 -6.56
N ALA A 483 -0.92 -15.50 -7.80
CA ALA A 483 -1.46 -16.65 -8.52
C ALA A 483 -1.10 -17.99 -7.86
N ARG A 484 0.12 -18.11 -7.31
CA ARG A 484 0.63 -19.31 -6.67
C ARG A 484 0.04 -19.55 -5.28
N LEU A 485 -0.15 -18.49 -4.50
CA LEU A 485 -0.50 -18.56 -3.07
C LEU A 485 -1.94 -18.16 -2.76
N GLY A 486 -2.59 -17.45 -3.67
CA GLY A 486 -3.93 -16.92 -3.47
C GLY A 486 -4.99 -18.03 -3.36
N ASP A 487 -6.01 -17.79 -2.54
CA ASP A 487 -7.16 -18.67 -2.44
C ASP A 487 -7.86 -18.81 -3.80
N PRO A 488 -8.10 -20.03 -4.30
CA PRO A 488 -8.67 -20.25 -5.64
C PRO A 488 -10.06 -19.60 -5.82
N VAL A 489 -10.87 -19.55 -4.77
CA VAL A 489 -12.22 -18.95 -4.82
C VAL A 489 -12.08 -17.43 -4.91
N GLN A 490 -11.20 -16.83 -4.09
CA GLN A 490 -10.91 -15.40 -4.16
C GLN A 490 -10.39 -15.00 -5.54
N LEU A 491 -9.44 -15.74 -6.10
CA LEU A 491 -8.90 -15.47 -7.44
C LEU A 491 -9.98 -15.60 -8.51
N ALA A 492 -10.86 -16.59 -8.41
CA ALA A 492 -11.99 -16.76 -9.33
C ALA A 492 -12.97 -15.58 -9.25
N MET A 493 -13.30 -15.11 -8.04
CA MET A 493 -14.16 -13.94 -7.85
C MET A 493 -13.51 -12.67 -8.42
N MET A 494 -12.21 -12.44 -8.18
CA MET A 494 -11.49 -11.29 -8.76
C MET A 494 -11.52 -11.32 -10.29
N ARG A 495 -11.30 -12.49 -10.91
CA ARG A 495 -11.40 -12.66 -12.37
C ARG A 495 -12.81 -12.40 -12.89
N ALA A 496 -13.83 -12.88 -12.20
CA ALA A 496 -15.23 -12.67 -12.58
C ALA A 496 -15.59 -11.17 -12.55
N VAL A 497 -15.18 -10.44 -11.51
CA VAL A 497 -15.36 -8.98 -11.41
C VAL A 497 -14.63 -8.27 -12.54
N LYS A 498 -13.36 -8.62 -12.79
CA LYS A 498 -12.56 -8.06 -13.90
C LYS A 498 -13.24 -8.29 -15.25
N GLN A 499 -13.68 -9.51 -15.53
CA GLN A 499 -14.35 -9.87 -16.77
C GLN A 499 -15.67 -9.12 -16.96
N ALA A 500 -16.42 -8.88 -15.89
CA ALA A 500 -17.69 -8.16 -15.94
C ALA A 500 -17.51 -6.67 -16.23
N LEU A 501 -16.47 -6.02 -15.66
CA LEU A 501 -16.22 -4.58 -15.80
C LEU A 501 -15.29 -4.22 -16.97
N ASP A 502 -14.44 -5.14 -17.39
CA ASP A 502 -13.50 -4.95 -18.49
C ASP A 502 -13.39 -6.22 -19.35
N PRO A 503 -14.44 -6.56 -20.11
CA PRO A 503 -14.49 -7.80 -20.90
C PRO A 503 -13.45 -7.85 -22.02
N GLN A 504 -12.90 -6.71 -22.44
CA GLN A 504 -11.87 -6.61 -23.47
C GLN A 504 -10.44 -6.64 -22.89
N GLY A 505 -10.27 -6.57 -21.57
CA GLY A 505 -8.96 -6.55 -20.92
C GLY A 505 -8.14 -5.28 -21.20
N LEU A 506 -8.78 -4.15 -21.34
CA LEU A 506 -8.12 -2.88 -21.71
C LEU A 506 -7.43 -2.20 -20.53
N LEU A 507 -8.01 -2.33 -19.34
CA LEU A 507 -7.55 -1.60 -18.16
C LEU A 507 -6.37 -2.30 -17.49
N ASN A 508 -5.23 -1.64 -17.49
CA ASN A 508 -3.99 -2.00 -16.83
C ASN A 508 -3.59 -3.49 -17.01
N PRO A 509 -3.47 -3.98 -18.23
CA PRO A 509 -3.22 -5.41 -18.48
C PRO A 509 -1.90 -5.88 -17.88
N GLY A 510 -1.88 -7.14 -17.44
CA GLY A 510 -0.69 -7.76 -16.84
C GLY A 510 -0.37 -7.31 -15.42
N LYS A 511 -1.28 -6.59 -14.75
CA LYS A 511 -1.17 -6.14 -13.37
C LYS A 511 -2.20 -6.86 -12.50
N LEU A 512 -1.91 -6.99 -11.21
CA LEU A 512 -2.75 -7.58 -10.17
C LEU A 512 -3.10 -9.05 -10.43
N LEU A 513 -3.81 -9.34 -11.49
CA LEU A 513 -4.25 -10.69 -11.85
C LEU A 513 -3.36 -11.29 -12.95
N PRO A 514 -3.02 -12.60 -12.86
CA PRO A 514 -2.37 -13.29 -13.95
C PRO A 514 -3.28 -13.33 -15.19
N SER A 515 -2.66 -13.33 -16.37
CA SER A 515 -3.37 -13.54 -17.63
C SER A 515 -4.11 -14.87 -17.57
N CYS A 516 -5.35 -14.94 -18.06
CA CYS A 516 -5.99 -16.21 -18.33
C CYS A 516 -5.29 -16.80 -19.58
N ASP A 517 -4.41 -17.79 -19.36
CA ASP A 517 -3.88 -18.62 -20.44
C ASP A 517 -4.95 -19.64 -20.85
#